data_19b73985ec128d9c4aa25f2ecc093a16
#
_entry.id   19b73985ec128d9c4aa25f2ecc093a16
#
_cell.length_a   1.000
_cell.length_b   1.000
_cell.length_c   1.000
_cell.angle_alpha   90.00
_cell.angle_beta   90.00
_cell.angle_gamma   90.00
#
_symmetry.space_group_name_H-M   'P 1'
#
loop_
_entity.id
_entity.type
_entity.pdbx_description
1 polymer ?
#
loop_
_entity_poly.entity_id
_entity_poly.type
_entity_poly.pdbx_seq_one_letter_code
_entity_poly.pdbx_strand_id
1 'polypeptide(L)'
;MAGPGSTIHASAVLVGPKAVLIRGPSGSGKSRLAWELLVAVTQGLLPFARLVADDRAYLEDHSGRLVVRPAKPLAGMIEVRGVGIRKVEVEPLAVVGLVVDLDAEDAARHPEKAAATAVIDGIALPRLGVAAGTAGLPLVLAAMRTAPAGD
;
A
#
# COMPACT_ATOMS: atom_id res chain seq x y z
N MET A 1 15.99 9.74 1.18
CA MET A 1 16.13 8.28 1.11
C MET A 1 16.20 7.71 2.53
N ALA A 2 15.39 6.73 2.83
CA ALA A 2 15.47 6.08 4.12
C ALA A 2 16.71 5.16 4.16
N GLY A 3 17.57 5.35 5.15
CA GLY A 3 18.72 4.46 5.36
C GLY A 3 18.31 3.13 5.97
N PRO A 4 19.26 2.15 6.09
CA PRO A 4 19.01 0.82 6.64
C PRO A 4 18.53 0.89 8.07
N GLY A 5 18.00 1.47 8.73
CA GLY A 5 17.44 1.58 10.07
C GLY A 5 16.29 2.55 10.14
N SER A 6 15.99 3.23 9.02
CA SER A 6 14.91 4.22 8.97
C SER A 6 13.62 3.58 8.55
N THR A 7 12.51 4.02 9.15
CA THR A 7 11.18 3.61 8.75
C THR A 7 10.43 4.79 8.17
N ILE A 8 9.40 4.47 7.38
CA ILE A 8 8.43 5.47 6.94
C ILE A 8 7.07 5.14 7.52
N HIS A 9 6.19 6.14 7.58
CA HIS A 9 4.80 5.94 7.96
C HIS A 9 4.03 5.40 6.77
N ALA A 10 3.87 4.09 6.72
CA ALA A 10 3.17 3.42 5.64
C ALA A 10 2.64 2.08 6.11
N SER A 11 1.60 1.62 5.44
CA SER A 11 1.11 0.25 5.56
C SER A 11 1.36 -0.47 4.24
N ALA A 12 1.51 -1.79 4.28
CA ALA A 12 1.73 -2.56 3.07
C ALA A 12 1.00 -3.89 3.15
N VAL A 13 0.37 -4.29 2.06
CA VAL A 13 -0.34 -5.54 1.93
C VAL A 13 0.15 -6.24 0.67
N LEU A 14 0.61 -7.49 0.81
CA LEU A 14 0.92 -8.32 -0.34
C LEU A 14 -0.40 -8.75 -0.99
N VAL A 15 -0.56 -8.45 -2.27
CA VAL A 15 -1.74 -8.84 -3.04
C VAL A 15 -1.25 -9.61 -4.27
N GLY A 16 -1.51 -10.91 -4.27
CA GLY A 16 -0.90 -11.76 -5.29
C GLY A 16 0.62 -11.72 -5.19
N PRO A 17 1.34 -11.44 -6.30
CA PRO A 17 2.81 -11.49 -6.30
C PRO A 17 3.51 -10.22 -5.81
N LYS A 18 2.79 -9.11 -5.63
CA LYS A 18 3.40 -7.82 -5.27
C LYS A 18 2.60 -7.08 -4.22
N ALA A 19 3.28 -6.22 -3.48
CA ALA A 19 2.67 -5.46 -2.41
C ALA A 19 2.10 -4.12 -2.91
N VAL A 20 1.02 -3.73 -2.26
CA VAL A 20 0.47 -2.36 -2.30
C VAL A 20 1.04 -1.61 -1.12
N LEU A 21 1.79 -0.56 -1.38
CA LEU A 21 2.35 0.32 -0.36
C LEU A 21 1.41 1.52 -0.18
N ILE A 22 0.89 1.69 1.03
CA ILE A 22 -0.10 2.71 1.34
C ILE A 22 0.56 3.79 2.18
N ARG A 23 0.64 5.01 1.62
CA ARG A 23 1.20 6.18 2.29
C ARG A 23 0.10 7.21 2.52
N GLY A 24 0.33 8.11 3.45
CA GLY A 24 -0.58 9.21 3.73
C GLY A 24 -0.36 9.75 5.13
N PRO A 25 -0.92 10.93 5.44
CA PRO A 25 -0.80 11.51 6.77
C PRO A 25 -1.49 10.65 7.82
N SER A 26 -1.14 10.88 9.08
CA SER A 26 -1.81 10.23 10.21
C SER A 26 -3.32 10.50 10.13
N GLY A 27 -4.12 9.47 10.31
CA GLY A 27 -5.58 9.58 10.22
C GLY A 27 -6.14 9.54 8.80
N SER A 28 -5.30 9.33 7.78
CA SER A 28 -5.78 9.28 6.38
C SER A 28 -6.48 7.98 6.02
N GLY A 29 -6.36 6.94 6.85
CA GLY A 29 -7.03 5.65 6.60
C GLY A 29 -6.11 4.57 6.05
N LYS A 30 -4.80 4.66 6.28
CA LYS A 30 -3.84 3.64 5.82
C LYS A 30 -4.17 2.24 6.33
N SER A 31 -4.33 2.10 7.64
CA SER A 31 -4.67 0.82 8.25
C SER A 31 -6.05 0.34 7.81
N ARG A 32 -6.99 1.25 7.63
CA ARG A 32 -8.32 0.91 7.14
C ARG A 32 -8.25 0.30 5.74
N LEU A 33 -7.52 0.94 4.82
CA LEU A 33 -7.38 0.40 3.47
C LEU A 33 -6.65 -0.94 3.49
N ALA A 34 -5.61 -1.08 4.32
CA ALA A 34 -4.92 -2.36 4.47
C ALA A 34 -5.89 -3.46 4.92
N TRP A 35 -6.70 -3.18 5.93
CA TRP A 35 -7.71 -4.12 6.40
C TRP A 35 -8.75 -4.46 5.32
N GLU A 36 -9.21 -3.45 4.59
CA GLU A 36 -10.18 -3.65 3.51
C GLU A 36 -9.63 -4.56 2.40
N LEU A 37 -8.33 -4.45 2.09
CA LEU A 37 -7.69 -5.35 1.13
C LEU A 37 -7.67 -6.80 1.64
N LEU A 38 -7.42 -7.01 2.92
CA LEU A 38 -7.46 -8.35 3.51
C LEU A 38 -8.87 -8.92 3.45
N VAL A 39 -9.87 -8.12 3.77
CA VAL A 39 -11.29 -8.55 3.73
C VAL A 39 -11.75 -8.82 2.30
N ALA A 40 -11.21 -8.11 1.31
CA ALA A 40 -11.57 -8.29 -0.09
C ALA A 40 -11.36 -9.74 -0.58
N VAL A 41 -10.40 -10.46 0.00
CA VAL A 41 -10.20 -11.89 -0.32
C VAL A 41 -11.40 -12.72 0.09
N THR A 42 -11.98 -12.45 1.28
CA THR A 42 -13.12 -13.19 1.78
C THR A 42 -14.40 -12.92 0.97
N GLN A 43 -14.42 -11.80 0.25
CA GLN A 43 -15.54 -11.42 -0.61
C GLN A 43 -15.33 -11.83 -2.06
N GLY A 44 -14.24 -12.53 -2.36
CA GLY A 44 -13.94 -12.96 -3.72
C GLY A 44 -13.46 -11.85 -4.65
N LEU A 45 -13.14 -10.67 -4.10
CA LEU A 45 -12.67 -9.54 -4.90
C LEU A 45 -11.17 -9.62 -5.23
N LEU A 46 -10.42 -10.34 -4.42
CA LEU A 46 -9.00 -10.61 -4.61
C LEU A 46 -8.71 -12.09 -4.34
N PRO A 47 -7.76 -12.71 -5.06
CA PRO A 47 -7.44 -14.12 -4.84
C PRO A 47 -6.57 -14.36 -3.60
N PHE A 48 -5.77 -13.38 -3.19
CA PHE A 48 -4.80 -13.55 -2.11
C PHE A 48 -4.38 -12.19 -1.58
N ALA A 49 -4.34 -12.05 -0.25
CA ALA A 49 -3.75 -10.89 0.40
C ALA A 49 -3.23 -11.25 1.78
N ARG A 50 -2.08 -10.69 2.16
CA ARG A 50 -1.50 -10.80 3.50
C ARG A 50 -0.87 -9.48 3.92
N LEU A 51 -0.97 -9.16 5.19
CA LEU A 51 -0.34 -7.96 5.72
C LEU A 51 1.19 -8.12 5.70
N VAL A 52 1.89 -7.09 5.24
CA VAL A 52 3.33 -6.99 5.37
C VAL A 52 3.70 -6.05 6.52
N ALA A 53 3.12 -4.86 6.53
CA ALA A 53 3.40 -3.85 7.56
C ALA A 53 2.19 -2.98 7.80
N ASP A 54 2.04 -2.48 9.04
CA ASP A 54 1.02 -1.50 9.37
C ASP A 54 1.67 -0.31 10.09
N ASP A 55 1.38 0.89 9.61
CA ASP A 55 1.80 2.18 10.14
C ASP A 55 3.29 2.49 10.01
N ARG A 56 4.18 1.51 10.11
CA ARG A 56 5.61 1.71 9.93
C ARG A 56 6.21 0.59 9.10
N ALA A 57 7.06 0.95 8.16
CA ALA A 57 7.68 0.01 7.25
C ALA A 57 9.11 0.43 6.91
N TYR A 58 9.96 -0.56 6.66
CA TYR A 58 11.26 -0.36 6.03
C TYR A 58 11.12 -0.55 4.53
N LEU A 59 11.79 0.30 3.76
CA LEU A 59 11.88 0.17 2.30
C LEU A 59 13.34 0.06 1.90
N GLU A 60 13.65 -0.88 1.03
CA GLU A 60 15.01 -1.11 0.55
C GLU A 60 15.01 -1.42 -0.95
N ASP A 61 16.02 -0.91 -1.66
CA ASP A 61 16.29 -1.30 -3.04
C ASP A 61 17.07 -2.61 -3.05
N HIS A 62 16.52 -3.64 -3.68
CA HIS A 62 17.18 -4.92 -3.90
C HIS A 62 17.28 -5.15 -5.40
N SER A 63 18.39 -4.74 -5.99
CA SER A 63 18.67 -4.90 -7.44
C SER A 63 17.55 -4.32 -8.31
N GLY A 64 17.11 -3.11 -7.99
CA GLY A 64 16.07 -2.40 -8.73
C GLY A 64 14.64 -2.75 -8.34
N ARG A 65 14.44 -3.59 -7.33
CA ARG A 65 13.13 -3.88 -6.77
C ARG A 65 13.00 -3.24 -5.41
N LEU A 66 11.91 -2.54 -5.18
CA LEU A 66 11.64 -1.95 -3.88
C LEU A 66 11.00 -3.00 -2.97
N VAL A 67 11.71 -3.38 -1.92
CA VAL A 67 11.24 -4.38 -0.95
C VAL A 67 10.73 -3.66 0.29
N VAL A 68 9.56 -4.06 0.77
CA VAL A 68 8.96 -3.55 2.00
C VAL A 68 9.00 -4.62 3.08
N ARG A 69 9.35 -4.23 4.30
CA ARG A 69 9.36 -5.08 5.49
C ARG A 69 8.72 -4.36 6.66
N PRO A 70 8.13 -5.10 7.62
CA PRO A 70 7.53 -4.45 8.79
C PRO A 70 8.61 -3.92 9.74
N ALA A 71 8.28 -2.85 10.46
CA ALA A 71 9.09 -2.38 11.57
C ALA A 71 8.73 -3.20 12.82
N LYS A 72 9.75 -3.75 13.49
CA LYS A 72 9.55 -4.40 14.78
C LYS A 72 9.37 -3.33 15.87
N PRO A 73 8.58 -3.56 16.90
CA PRO A 73 7.87 -4.78 17.29
C PRO A 73 6.45 -4.93 16.73
N LEU A 74 6.05 -4.09 15.78
CA LEU A 74 4.68 -4.04 15.27
C LEU A 74 4.38 -5.11 14.21
N ALA A 75 5.34 -5.96 13.88
CA ALA A 75 5.17 -7.01 12.89
C ALA A 75 3.99 -7.93 13.23
N GLY A 76 3.14 -8.20 12.22
CA GLY A 76 2.01 -9.12 12.39
C GLY A 76 0.77 -8.52 13.03
N MET A 77 0.77 -7.22 13.29
CA MET A 77 -0.35 -6.55 13.95
C MET A 77 -0.90 -5.42 13.09
N ILE A 78 -2.21 -5.24 13.17
CA ILE A 78 -2.92 -4.16 12.50
C ILE A 78 -3.90 -3.52 13.47
N GLU A 79 -4.01 -2.21 13.45
CA GLU A 79 -5.01 -1.49 14.22
C GLU A 79 -6.30 -1.39 13.42
N VAL A 80 -7.37 -1.97 13.95
CA VAL A 80 -8.71 -1.85 13.37
C VAL A 80 -9.51 -0.94 14.28
N ARG A 81 -9.85 0.24 13.78
CA ARG A 81 -10.59 1.23 14.57
C ARG A 81 -11.92 0.64 15.06
N GLY A 82 -12.17 0.72 16.35
CA GLY A 82 -13.36 0.15 16.99
C GLY A 82 -13.15 -1.26 17.52
N VAL A 83 -12.10 -1.95 17.13
CA VAL A 83 -11.78 -3.31 17.59
C VAL A 83 -10.47 -3.36 18.36
N GLY A 84 -9.51 -2.54 17.99
CA GLY A 84 -8.19 -2.50 18.61
C GLY A 84 -7.11 -3.14 17.77
N ILE A 85 -5.99 -3.47 18.41
CA ILE A 85 -4.85 -4.09 17.75
C ILE A 85 -5.10 -5.58 17.59
N ARG A 86 -5.01 -6.07 16.36
CA ARG A 86 -5.32 -7.46 16.02
C ARG A 86 -4.15 -8.13 15.34
N LYS A 87 -4.03 -9.44 15.58
CA LYS A 87 -3.06 -10.27 14.87
C LYS A 87 -3.69 -10.78 13.57
N VAL A 88 -2.92 -10.75 12.50
CA VAL A 88 -3.37 -11.23 11.18
C VAL A 88 -2.26 -12.07 10.55
N GLU A 89 -2.61 -12.81 9.51
CA GLU A 89 -1.62 -13.55 8.73
C GLU A 89 -0.72 -12.56 7.99
N VAL A 90 0.57 -12.83 7.97
CA VAL A 90 1.58 -11.91 7.47
C VAL A 90 2.52 -12.54 6.47
N GLU A 91 3.12 -11.68 5.66
CA GLU A 91 4.31 -11.98 4.87
C GLU A 91 5.47 -11.18 5.46
N PRO A 92 6.66 -11.79 5.64
CA PRO A 92 7.78 -11.08 6.26
C PRO A 92 8.38 -9.97 5.39
N LEU A 93 8.22 -10.05 4.07
CA LEU A 93 8.65 -9.02 3.15
C LEU A 93 7.94 -9.21 1.81
N ALA A 94 7.92 -8.17 1.00
CA ALA A 94 7.34 -8.26 -0.34
C ALA A 94 7.94 -7.18 -1.25
N VAL A 95 7.87 -7.42 -2.56
CA VAL A 95 8.25 -6.42 -3.56
C VAL A 95 7.05 -5.52 -3.82
N VAL A 96 7.26 -4.21 -3.74
CA VAL A 96 6.20 -3.22 -3.99
C VAL A 96 5.90 -3.16 -5.48
N GLY A 97 4.62 -3.22 -5.82
CA GLY A 97 4.15 -3.12 -7.20
C GLY A 97 3.21 -1.95 -7.45
N LEU A 98 2.64 -1.35 -6.40
CA LEU A 98 1.75 -0.20 -6.50
C LEU A 98 1.93 0.66 -5.27
N VAL A 99 2.01 1.97 -5.46
CA VAL A 99 2.04 2.95 -4.38
C VAL A 99 0.68 3.66 -4.35
N VAL A 100 0.04 3.67 -3.19
CA VAL A 100 -1.23 4.38 -2.99
C VAL A 100 -0.98 5.52 -2.02
N ASP A 101 -1.24 6.74 -2.45
CA ASP A 101 -1.14 7.92 -1.60
C ASP A 101 -2.53 8.40 -1.23
N LEU A 102 -2.85 8.32 0.07
CA LEU A 102 -4.14 8.78 0.60
C LEU A 102 -4.07 10.28 0.89
N ASP A 103 -5.23 10.92 0.89
CA ASP A 103 -5.35 12.38 1.04
C ASP A 103 -4.47 13.12 0.02
N ALA A 104 -4.40 12.60 -1.20
CA ALA A 104 -3.60 13.18 -2.25
C ALA A 104 -4.28 14.41 -2.85
N GLU A 105 -3.54 15.53 -2.87
CA GLU A 105 -4.05 16.79 -3.41
C GLU A 105 -4.05 16.81 -4.93
N ASP A 106 -3.23 15.95 -5.55
CA ASP A 106 -3.12 15.85 -7.00
C ASP A 106 -4.00 14.76 -7.62
N ALA A 107 -4.92 14.19 -6.84
CA ALA A 107 -5.85 13.19 -7.34
C ALA A 107 -6.77 13.83 -8.40
N ALA A 108 -6.86 13.23 -9.56
CA ALA A 108 -7.62 13.73 -10.67
C ALA A 108 -8.43 12.61 -11.32
N ARG A 109 -9.50 13.00 -12.03
CA ARG A 109 -10.35 12.04 -12.74
C ARG A 109 -9.56 11.22 -13.77
N HIS A 110 -8.65 11.89 -14.48
CA HIS A 110 -7.74 11.26 -15.43
C HIS A 110 -6.32 11.72 -15.08
N PRO A 111 -5.62 11.02 -14.18
CA PRO A 111 -4.30 11.48 -13.73
C PRO A 111 -3.30 11.46 -14.88
N GLU A 112 -2.46 12.48 -14.90
CA GLU A 112 -1.33 12.53 -15.82
C GLU A 112 -0.26 11.51 -15.41
N LYS A 113 0.60 11.16 -16.37
CA LYS A 113 1.65 10.17 -16.13
C LYS A 113 2.53 10.52 -14.93
N ALA A 114 2.87 11.80 -14.75
CA ALA A 114 3.67 12.22 -13.61
C ALA A 114 2.99 11.95 -12.27
N ALA A 115 1.67 12.16 -12.19
CA ALA A 115 0.89 11.88 -10.99
C ALA A 115 0.63 10.38 -10.80
N ALA A 116 0.72 9.59 -11.86
CA ALA A 116 0.54 8.14 -11.83
C ALA A 116 1.85 7.38 -11.61
N THR A 117 2.93 8.07 -11.27
CA THR A 117 4.25 7.48 -11.03
C THR A 117 4.82 7.98 -9.72
N ALA A 118 5.34 7.09 -8.91
CA ALA A 118 6.12 7.42 -7.71
C ALA A 118 7.54 6.93 -7.91
N VAL A 119 8.51 7.73 -7.47
CA VAL A 119 9.91 7.32 -7.49
C VAL A 119 10.38 7.21 -6.03
N ILE A 120 10.77 6.01 -5.63
CA ILE A 120 11.23 5.73 -4.26
C ILE A 120 12.58 5.03 -4.38
N ASP A 121 13.60 5.57 -3.73
CA ASP A 121 14.98 5.06 -3.80
C ASP A 121 15.46 4.86 -5.25
N GLY A 122 15.08 5.78 -6.14
CA GLY A 122 15.42 5.71 -7.54
C GLY A 122 14.59 4.74 -8.38
N ILE A 123 13.61 4.06 -7.77
CA ILE A 123 12.77 3.08 -8.45
C ILE A 123 11.43 3.72 -8.81
N ALA A 124 11.08 3.70 -10.10
CA ALA A 124 9.79 4.21 -10.58
C ALA A 124 8.71 3.13 -10.43
N LEU A 125 7.61 3.49 -9.82
CA LEU A 125 6.51 2.58 -9.50
C LEU A 125 5.18 3.19 -9.92
N PRO A 126 4.20 2.37 -10.34
CA PRO A 126 2.84 2.86 -10.53
C PRO A 126 2.31 3.50 -9.24
N ARG A 127 1.61 4.62 -9.38
CA ARG A 127 1.05 5.36 -8.24
C ARG A 127 -0.42 5.64 -8.46
N LEU A 128 -1.18 5.50 -7.39
CA LEU A 128 -2.59 5.87 -7.32
C LEU A 128 -2.75 6.94 -6.24
N GLY A 129 -3.20 8.13 -6.62
CA GLY A 129 -3.57 9.17 -5.66
C GLY A 129 -5.04 9.07 -5.32
N VAL A 130 -5.38 9.07 -4.04
CA VAL A 130 -6.75 9.00 -3.55
C VAL A 130 -7.05 10.29 -2.80
N ALA A 131 -8.03 11.05 -3.28
CA ALA A 131 -8.42 12.30 -2.66
C ALA A 131 -9.01 12.06 -1.26
N ALA A 132 -8.84 13.03 -0.37
CA ALA A 132 -9.46 12.98 0.94
C ALA A 132 -10.97 12.79 0.82
N GLY A 133 -11.54 11.91 1.65
CA GLY A 133 -12.97 11.60 1.62
C GLY A 133 -13.40 10.61 0.53
N THR A 134 -12.48 10.15 -0.31
CA THR A 134 -12.77 9.14 -1.33
C THR A 134 -12.39 7.76 -0.80
N ALA A 135 -13.26 6.77 -1.03
CA ALA A 135 -12.95 5.39 -0.65
C ALA A 135 -11.82 4.84 -1.53
N GLY A 136 -10.75 4.37 -0.90
CA GLY A 136 -9.58 3.89 -1.65
C GLY A 136 -9.75 2.50 -2.27
N LEU A 137 -10.46 1.60 -1.60
CA LEU A 137 -10.54 0.21 -2.04
C LEU A 137 -11.06 0.04 -3.47
N PRO A 138 -12.16 0.67 -3.89
CA PRO A 138 -12.63 0.51 -5.27
C PRO A 138 -11.60 0.95 -6.31
N LEU A 139 -10.84 2.02 -6.02
CA LEU A 139 -9.81 2.52 -6.92
C LEU A 139 -8.63 1.57 -7.01
N VAL A 140 -8.20 1.02 -5.88
CA VAL A 140 -7.11 0.03 -5.83
C VAL A 140 -7.51 -1.22 -6.60
N LEU A 141 -8.74 -1.72 -6.40
CA LEU A 141 -9.23 -2.89 -7.12
C LEU A 141 -9.29 -2.62 -8.64
N ALA A 142 -9.73 -1.44 -9.04
CA ALA A 142 -9.76 -1.06 -10.45
C ALA A 142 -8.34 -1.06 -11.05
N ALA A 143 -7.37 -0.47 -10.34
CA ALA A 143 -5.99 -0.41 -10.80
C ALA A 143 -5.34 -1.79 -10.92
N MET A 144 -5.69 -2.71 -10.02
CA MET A 144 -5.09 -4.03 -9.96
C MET A 144 -5.75 -5.06 -10.88
N ARG A 145 -7.05 -4.91 -11.13
CA ARG A 145 -7.82 -5.91 -11.88
C ARG A 145 -8.10 -5.52 -13.33
N THR A 146 -7.61 -4.37 -13.74
CA THR A 146 -7.79 -3.88 -15.11
C THR A 146 -6.45 -3.36 -15.65
N ALA A 147 -6.42 -3.11 -16.95
CA ALA A 147 -5.29 -2.49 -17.61
C ALA A 147 -5.74 -1.15 -18.22
N PRO A 148 -4.79 -0.21 -18.46
CA PRO A 148 -5.13 1.01 -19.16
C PRO A 148 -5.77 0.72 -20.53
N ALA A 149 -6.75 1.55 -20.92
CA ALA A 149 -7.44 1.37 -22.20
C ALA A 149 -6.56 1.74 -23.40
N GLY A 150 -5.53 2.55 -23.15
CA GLY A 150 -4.60 2.97 -24.19
C GLY A 150 -3.16 2.60 -23.85
N ASP A 151 -2.24 3.01 -24.65
CA ASP A 151 -0.81 2.72 -24.52
C ASP A 151 -0.16 3.38 -23.32
#